data_d178d66fd037148bf67c6e7fcfdab1b2
#
_entry.id   d178d66fd037148bf67c6e7fcfdab1b2
#
_cell.length_a   1.000
_cell.length_b   1.000
_cell.length_c   1.000
_cell.angle_alpha   90.00
_cell.angle_beta   90.00
_cell.angle_gamma   90.00
#
_symmetry.space_group_name_H-M   'P 1'
#
loop_
_entity.id
_entity.type
_entity.pdbx_description
1 polymer ?
#
loop_
_entity_poly.entity_id
_entity_poly.type
_entity_poly.pdbx_seq_one_letter_code
_entity_poly.pdbx_strand_id
1 'polypeptide(L)'
;GGLSNLLFKCALPEHILSVGDEPRQVLLRVYGAILQPPHVSAGLPGRGAAGAHCLRPQGVDSLVLESVMFAILAERALGPRLYGVFPQGRLEQYIPSRRLRTEDLRDPDISKEIAVKMSRFHGMVMPFNKEPKWLFGTMEWYLKQISELAFPEEEQLKKFNHLKTYNLQEEMKSLRELLESTPSPVVFCHNDVQEGNILLLAGHEASSSDKLMLIDFEYSSYNYRGFDIGNHFCEWVYNYTYDFWPFFKASQENYPSRQQQLHFIRHYLSEDSGRRGDTTHEEQARIEEEMLTEINRFALASHFFWGLWSIVQAKISTIKFGYL
;
A
#
# COMPACT_ATOMS: atom_id res chain seq x y z
N GLY A 1 -12.63 -8.35 0.09
CA GLY A 1 -11.43 -9.00 0.55
C GLY A 1 -10.26 -8.58 -0.31
N GLY A 2 -9.10 -8.31 0.28
CA GLY A 2 -7.89 -8.03 -0.49
C GLY A 2 -7.52 -9.21 -1.38
N LEU A 3 -6.77 -8.93 -2.42
CA LEU A 3 -6.43 -9.87 -3.48
C LEU A 3 -5.54 -11.05 -3.02
N SER A 4 -5.06 -11.02 -1.76
CA SER A 4 -4.05 -11.95 -1.24
C SER A 4 -4.46 -12.76 0.00
N ASN A 5 -5.51 -12.36 0.74
CA ASN A 5 -5.85 -12.97 2.03
C ASN A 5 -7.35 -13.21 2.20
N LEU A 6 -7.73 -14.28 2.92
CA LEU A 6 -9.10 -14.51 3.35
C LEU A 6 -9.32 -13.88 4.74
N LEU A 7 -10.42 -13.17 4.91
CA LEU A 7 -10.78 -12.50 6.14
C LEU A 7 -12.09 -13.05 6.68
N PHE A 8 -12.09 -13.46 7.95
CA PHE A 8 -13.27 -13.96 8.65
C PHE A 8 -13.48 -13.18 9.94
N LYS A 9 -14.69 -12.69 10.13
CA LYS A 9 -15.13 -12.18 11.43
C LYS A 9 -15.54 -13.36 12.31
N CYS A 10 -14.83 -13.54 13.42
CA CYS A 10 -15.12 -14.54 14.42
C CYS A 10 -15.70 -13.85 15.67
N ALA A 11 -16.75 -14.42 16.23
CA ALA A 11 -17.40 -13.91 17.44
C ALA A 11 -17.68 -15.05 18.43
N LEU A 12 -17.53 -14.76 19.72
CA LEU A 12 -18.02 -15.67 20.76
C LEU A 12 -19.55 -15.74 20.70
N PRO A 13 -20.15 -16.92 20.86
CA PRO A 13 -21.59 -17.06 21.04
C PRO A 13 -22.11 -16.20 22.20
N GLU A 14 -23.35 -15.73 22.13
CA GLU A 14 -23.91 -14.81 23.12
C GLU A 14 -23.91 -15.37 24.56
N HIS A 15 -24.09 -16.70 24.70
CA HIS A 15 -24.12 -17.39 25.97
C HIS A 15 -22.74 -17.65 26.61
N ILE A 16 -21.64 -17.36 25.86
CA ILE A 16 -20.28 -17.49 26.39
C ILE A 16 -19.82 -16.12 26.87
N LEU A 17 -19.44 -16.04 28.13
CA LEU A 17 -18.86 -14.84 28.71
C LEU A 17 -17.39 -14.75 28.36
N SER A 18 -16.91 -13.53 28.08
CA SER A 18 -15.47 -13.26 27.96
C SER A 18 -14.79 -13.38 29.32
N VAL A 19 -13.56 -13.86 29.33
CA VAL A 19 -12.72 -13.91 30.53
C VAL A 19 -11.83 -12.66 30.54
N GLY A 20 -11.98 -11.82 31.57
CA GLY A 20 -11.25 -10.56 31.67
C GLY A 20 -11.48 -9.62 30.48
N ASP A 21 -10.40 -9.11 29.93
CA ASP A 21 -10.41 -8.16 28.80
C ASP A 21 -10.40 -8.83 27.40
N GLU A 22 -10.74 -10.11 27.33
CA GLU A 22 -10.76 -10.84 26.06
C GLU A 22 -11.81 -10.25 25.11
N PRO A 23 -11.44 -10.01 23.85
CA PRO A 23 -12.38 -9.45 22.87
C PRO A 23 -13.45 -10.49 22.51
N ARG A 24 -14.69 -10.05 22.43
CA ARG A 24 -15.80 -10.93 21.99
C ARG A 24 -15.80 -11.16 20.47
N GLN A 25 -15.12 -10.31 19.71
CA GLN A 25 -15.03 -10.38 18.26
C GLN A 25 -13.59 -10.15 17.83
N VAL A 26 -13.14 -10.97 16.88
CA VAL A 26 -11.81 -10.86 16.29
C VAL A 26 -11.90 -11.00 14.77
N LEU A 27 -10.90 -10.51 14.07
CA LEU A 27 -10.69 -10.74 12.65
C LEU A 27 -9.64 -11.85 12.48
N LEU A 28 -10.04 -12.96 11.88
CA LEU A 28 -9.13 -14.00 11.45
C LEU A 28 -8.68 -13.71 10.03
N ARG A 29 -7.40 -13.48 9.85
CA ARG A 29 -6.76 -13.36 8.53
C ARG A 29 -6.04 -14.67 8.22
N VAL A 30 -6.45 -15.33 7.16
CA VAL A 30 -5.79 -16.52 6.64
C VAL A 30 -4.99 -16.11 5.41
N TYR A 31 -3.68 -16.39 5.43
CA TYR A 31 -2.81 -16.07 4.31
C TYR A 31 -3.18 -16.91 3.10
N GLY A 32 -3.23 -16.29 1.93
CA GLY A 32 -3.42 -16.99 0.67
C GLY A 32 -2.22 -17.87 0.32
N ALA A 33 -2.40 -18.75 -0.68
CA ALA A 33 -1.36 -19.70 -1.14
C ALA A 33 -0.02 -19.03 -1.54
N ILE A 34 -0.05 -17.74 -1.83
CA ILE A 34 1.13 -16.93 -2.22
C ILE A 34 2.06 -16.66 -1.03
N LEU A 35 1.53 -16.68 0.21
CA LEU A 35 2.29 -16.41 1.44
C LEU A 35 2.59 -17.66 2.26
N GLN A 36 2.19 -18.84 1.80
CA GLN A 36 2.60 -20.08 2.44
C GLN A 36 4.04 -20.42 2.03
N PRO A 37 4.95 -20.63 3.01
CA PRO A 37 6.27 -21.15 2.68
C PRO A 37 6.10 -22.49 1.97
N PRO A 38 6.93 -22.80 0.94
CA PRO A 38 6.92 -24.12 0.35
C PRO A 38 7.14 -25.14 1.47
N HIS A 39 6.25 -26.14 1.55
CA HIS A 39 6.46 -27.26 2.46
C HIS A 39 7.85 -27.82 2.18
N VAL A 40 8.72 -27.77 3.17
CA VAL A 40 9.99 -28.47 3.15
C VAL A 40 9.67 -29.96 3.25
N SER A 41 9.26 -30.52 2.13
CA SER A 41 9.35 -31.95 1.94
C SER A 41 10.81 -32.25 1.61
N ALA A 42 11.50 -32.86 2.57
CA ALA A 42 12.81 -33.45 2.33
C ALA A 42 12.67 -34.49 1.19
N GLY A 43 13.21 -34.17 0.01
CA GLY A 43 13.20 -35.10 -1.10
C GLY A 43 13.57 -34.46 -2.41
N LEU A 44 14.87 -34.55 -2.77
CA LEU A 44 15.51 -34.53 -4.10
C LEU A 44 15.19 -33.41 -5.11
N PRO A 45 16.17 -32.89 -5.86
CA PRO A 45 16.05 -31.77 -6.76
C PRO A 45 15.31 -32.17 -8.04
N GLY A 46 14.00 -31.92 -8.08
CA GLY A 46 13.18 -31.99 -9.28
C GLY A 46 13.12 -30.63 -9.95
N ARG A 47 13.55 -30.57 -11.20
CA ARG A 47 13.35 -29.43 -12.09
C ARG A 47 11.86 -29.13 -12.24
N GLY A 48 11.50 -27.85 -12.13
CA GLY A 48 10.26 -27.36 -12.73
C GLY A 48 9.19 -26.97 -11.74
N ALA A 49 9.06 -25.74 -11.59
CA ALA A 49 7.91 -24.86 -11.53
C ALA A 49 8.37 -23.55 -10.93
N ALA A 50 8.67 -22.58 -11.76
CA ALA A 50 8.75 -21.19 -11.37
C ALA A 50 7.34 -20.74 -11.01
N GLY A 51 6.88 -21.16 -9.84
CA GLY A 51 5.65 -20.68 -9.21
C GLY A 51 5.90 -19.28 -8.67
N ALA A 52 5.12 -18.38 -9.15
CA ALA A 52 4.86 -17.03 -8.74
C ALA A 52 5.21 -16.72 -7.28
N HIS A 53 6.45 -16.40 -6.99
CA HIS A 53 6.84 -15.86 -5.71
C HIS A 53 6.76 -14.34 -5.77
N CYS A 54 5.69 -13.82 -5.18
CA CYS A 54 5.54 -12.42 -4.89
C CYS A 54 6.71 -11.95 -4.02
N LEU A 55 7.54 -11.13 -4.51
CA LEU A 55 8.13 -9.85 -4.11
C LEU A 55 8.78 -9.66 -2.76
N ARG A 56 8.81 -10.64 -1.86
CA ARG A 56 9.64 -10.62 -0.65
C ARG A 56 10.51 -11.85 -0.63
N PRO A 57 11.77 -11.76 -0.13
CA PRO A 57 12.50 -12.96 0.25
C PRO A 57 11.63 -13.71 1.26
N GLN A 58 10.96 -14.76 0.81
CA GLN A 58 10.01 -15.51 1.62
C GLN A 58 10.78 -16.50 2.46
N GLY A 59 10.91 -16.16 3.73
CA GLY A 59 11.39 -17.03 4.76
C GLY A 59 10.61 -16.75 6.04
N VAL A 60 10.78 -17.58 7.05
CA VAL A 60 10.29 -17.35 8.42
C VAL A 60 10.60 -15.92 8.88
N ASP A 61 11.73 -15.36 8.48
CA ASP A 61 12.17 -14.01 8.79
C ASP A 61 11.20 -12.93 8.28
N SER A 62 10.57 -13.09 7.12
CA SER A 62 9.61 -12.15 6.55
C SER A 62 8.32 -12.09 7.37
N LEU A 63 7.80 -13.25 7.80
CA LEU A 63 6.61 -13.33 8.66
C LEU A 63 6.87 -12.74 10.04
N VAL A 64 8.06 -12.96 10.59
CA VAL A 64 8.47 -12.37 11.87
C VAL A 64 8.54 -10.85 11.77
N LEU A 65 9.19 -10.32 10.73
CA LEU A 65 9.31 -8.87 10.52
C LEU A 65 7.93 -8.21 10.32
N GLU A 66 7.04 -8.83 9.55
CA GLU A 66 5.66 -8.34 9.38
C GLU A 66 4.89 -8.35 10.71
N SER A 67 5.04 -9.39 11.51
CA SER A 67 4.41 -9.49 12.82
C SER A 67 4.95 -8.44 13.81
N VAL A 68 6.26 -8.20 13.81
CA VAL A 68 6.90 -7.15 14.60
C VAL A 68 6.40 -5.77 14.19
N MET A 69 6.35 -5.50 12.90
CA MET A 69 5.81 -4.25 12.37
C MET A 69 4.36 -4.04 12.80
N PHE A 70 3.52 -5.05 12.63
CA PHE A 70 2.11 -4.99 13.01
C PHE A 70 1.94 -4.72 14.50
N ALA A 71 2.72 -5.39 15.35
CA ALA A 71 2.71 -5.18 16.80
C ALA A 71 3.11 -3.75 17.18
N ILE A 72 4.16 -3.20 16.58
CA ILE A 72 4.61 -1.82 16.83
C ILE A 72 3.53 -0.81 16.39
N LEU A 73 2.90 -1.01 15.24
CA LEU A 73 1.81 -0.14 14.76
C LEU A 73 0.62 -0.17 15.72
N ALA A 74 0.26 -1.35 16.23
CA ALA A 74 -0.80 -1.51 17.21
C ALA A 74 -0.48 -0.77 18.53
N GLU A 75 0.73 -0.89 19.06
CA GLU A 75 1.20 -0.18 20.25
C GLU A 75 1.17 1.35 20.10
N ARG A 76 1.38 1.85 18.89
CA ARG A 76 1.32 3.27 18.55
C ARG A 76 -0.08 3.76 18.19
N ALA A 77 -1.11 2.90 18.29
CA ALA A 77 -2.50 3.17 17.88
C ALA A 77 -2.62 3.60 16.39
N LEU A 78 -1.69 3.13 15.56
CA LEU A 78 -1.69 3.36 14.11
C LEU A 78 -2.22 2.18 13.30
N GLY A 79 -2.64 1.12 13.97
CA GLY A 79 -3.22 -0.07 13.35
C GLY A 79 -4.01 -0.91 14.35
N PRO A 80 -4.71 -1.97 13.87
CA PRO A 80 -5.44 -2.90 14.72
C PRO A 80 -4.51 -3.63 15.69
N ARG A 81 -5.03 -4.03 16.86
CA ARG A 81 -4.28 -4.87 17.78
C ARG A 81 -4.04 -6.26 17.20
N LEU A 82 -2.88 -6.83 17.49
CA LEU A 82 -2.52 -8.20 17.15
C LEU A 82 -2.76 -9.10 18.36
N TYR A 83 -3.66 -10.08 18.24
CA TYR A 83 -3.97 -11.01 19.32
C TYR A 83 -3.21 -12.34 19.22
N GLY A 84 -2.82 -12.75 18.03
CA GLY A 84 -2.06 -13.96 17.83
C GLY A 84 -1.58 -14.14 16.39
N VAL A 85 -0.47 -14.88 16.26
CA VAL A 85 0.13 -15.23 14.97
C VAL A 85 0.33 -16.74 14.93
N PHE A 86 0.04 -17.35 13.78
CA PHE A 86 0.27 -18.75 13.52
C PHE A 86 0.71 -18.92 12.03
N PRO A 87 1.26 -20.07 11.64
CA PRO A 87 1.87 -20.21 10.32
C PRO A 87 0.94 -19.89 9.13
N GLN A 88 -0.36 -20.10 9.27
CA GLN A 88 -1.35 -19.92 8.20
C GLN A 88 -2.07 -18.56 8.28
N GLY A 89 -1.81 -17.74 9.31
CA GLY A 89 -2.54 -16.51 9.47
C GLY A 89 -2.28 -15.80 10.79
N ARG A 90 -3.19 -14.88 11.14
CA ARG A 90 -3.15 -14.12 12.39
C ARG A 90 -4.55 -13.75 12.87
N LEU A 91 -4.65 -13.48 14.15
CA LEU A 91 -5.83 -12.91 14.79
C LEU A 91 -5.60 -11.44 15.07
N GLU A 92 -6.45 -10.60 14.51
CA GLU A 92 -6.41 -9.15 14.62
C GLU A 92 -7.65 -8.63 15.34
N GLN A 93 -7.55 -7.42 15.87
CA GLN A 93 -8.70 -6.70 16.38
C GLN A 93 -9.75 -6.51 15.28
N TYR A 94 -10.98 -6.92 15.56
CA TYR A 94 -12.11 -6.53 14.73
C TYR A 94 -12.51 -5.08 15.04
N ILE A 95 -12.52 -4.23 14.02
CA ILE A 95 -12.85 -2.82 14.14
C ILE A 95 -14.15 -2.57 13.41
N PRO A 96 -15.24 -2.22 14.13
CA PRO A 96 -16.49 -1.81 13.51
C PRO A 96 -16.26 -0.58 12.63
N SER A 97 -16.45 -0.73 11.33
CA SER A 97 -16.07 0.27 10.34
C SER A 97 -16.61 -0.07 8.96
N ARG A 98 -16.56 0.89 8.06
CA ARG A 98 -16.59 0.65 6.62
C ARG A 98 -15.27 1.08 5.97
N ARG A 99 -14.93 0.50 4.84
CA ARG A 99 -13.85 1.02 3.99
C ARG A 99 -14.29 2.32 3.35
N LEU A 100 -13.35 3.19 3.07
CA LEU A 100 -13.62 4.37 2.25
C LEU A 100 -13.97 3.94 0.82
N ARG A 101 -14.67 4.81 0.14
CA ARG A 101 -14.91 4.77 -1.30
C ARG A 101 -14.02 5.79 -1.99
N THR A 102 -13.83 5.63 -3.29
CA THR A 102 -12.99 6.55 -4.08
C THR A 102 -13.47 8.00 -3.97
N GLU A 103 -14.78 8.23 -3.97
CA GLU A 103 -15.36 9.56 -3.81
C GLU A 103 -15.10 10.18 -2.44
N ASP A 104 -14.96 9.38 -1.38
CA ASP A 104 -14.65 9.89 -0.03
C ASP A 104 -13.28 10.60 0.01
N LEU A 105 -12.32 10.16 -0.82
CA LEU A 105 -10.95 10.74 -0.85
C LEU A 105 -10.93 12.22 -1.21
N ARG A 106 -11.95 12.70 -1.94
CA ARG A 106 -12.07 14.10 -2.37
C ARG A 106 -12.70 15.01 -1.32
N ASP A 107 -13.29 14.43 -0.28
CA ASP A 107 -13.81 15.19 0.85
C ASP A 107 -12.64 15.87 1.59
N PRO A 108 -12.66 17.20 1.77
CA PRO A 108 -11.57 17.92 2.41
C PRO A 108 -11.26 17.47 3.83
N ASP A 109 -12.27 17.08 4.61
CA ASP A 109 -12.07 16.60 5.99
C ASP A 109 -11.44 15.21 6.01
N ILE A 110 -11.85 14.35 5.08
CA ILE A 110 -11.23 13.01 4.89
C ILE A 110 -9.78 13.17 4.43
N SER A 111 -9.55 13.98 3.39
CA SER A 111 -8.20 14.24 2.85
C SER A 111 -7.27 14.81 3.91
N LYS A 112 -7.74 15.76 4.72
CA LYS A 112 -7.03 16.31 5.88
C LYS A 112 -6.59 15.21 6.84
N GLU A 113 -7.52 14.35 7.25
CA GLU A 113 -7.21 13.30 8.23
C GLU A 113 -6.27 12.24 7.66
N ILE A 114 -6.41 11.88 6.39
CA ILE A 114 -5.45 10.98 5.71
C ILE A 114 -4.04 11.59 5.75
N ALA A 115 -3.90 12.87 5.44
CA ALA A 115 -2.62 13.57 5.50
C ALA A 115 -1.98 13.50 6.89
N VAL A 116 -2.77 13.76 7.93
CA VAL A 116 -2.34 13.68 9.34
C VAL A 116 -1.91 12.25 9.71
N LYS A 117 -2.71 11.24 9.35
CA LYS A 117 -2.40 9.83 9.63
C LYS A 117 -1.13 9.38 8.89
N MET A 118 -0.95 9.78 7.63
CA MET A 118 0.27 9.49 6.89
C MET A 118 1.49 10.17 7.50
N SER A 119 1.36 11.42 7.94
CA SER A 119 2.46 12.14 8.60
C SER A 119 2.90 11.44 9.88
N ARG A 120 1.96 11.00 10.71
CA ARG A 120 2.24 10.21 11.91
C ARG A 120 2.91 8.87 11.58
N PHE A 121 2.45 8.21 10.52
CA PHE A 121 3.03 6.96 10.05
C PHE A 121 4.48 7.16 9.58
N HIS A 122 4.74 8.20 8.81
CA HIS A 122 6.08 8.57 8.35
C HIS A 122 7.04 8.98 9.47
N GLY A 123 6.50 9.52 10.58
CA GLY A 123 7.29 9.89 11.77
C GLY A 123 7.74 8.71 12.62
N MET A 124 7.32 7.48 12.31
CA MET A 124 7.68 6.31 13.09
C MET A 124 9.11 5.86 12.83
N VAL A 125 9.77 5.41 13.89
CA VAL A 125 11.08 4.75 13.80
C VAL A 125 10.84 3.24 13.94
N MET A 126 11.13 2.52 12.85
CA MET A 126 11.01 1.06 12.79
C MET A 126 12.38 0.38 12.81
N PRO A 127 12.48 -0.83 13.40
CA PRO A 127 13.74 -1.58 13.49
C PRO A 127 14.05 -2.32 12.19
N PHE A 128 13.95 -1.61 11.06
CA PHE A 128 14.20 -2.16 9.73
C PHE A 128 15.31 -1.38 9.02
N ASN A 129 15.82 -1.96 7.93
CA ASN A 129 16.80 -1.28 7.09
C ASN A 129 16.20 0.02 6.53
N LYS A 130 16.90 1.12 6.77
CA LYS A 130 16.48 2.48 6.35
C LYS A 130 16.94 2.86 4.96
N GLU A 131 17.70 2.00 4.27
CA GLU A 131 18.05 2.25 2.87
C GLU A 131 16.79 2.11 2.00
N PRO A 132 16.50 3.08 1.13
CA PRO A 132 15.28 3.08 0.32
C PRO A 132 15.45 2.19 -0.93
N LYS A 133 15.77 0.92 -0.74
CA LYS A 133 15.98 -0.06 -1.84
C LYS A 133 14.69 -0.65 -2.36
N TRP A 134 13.59 -0.52 -1.61
CA TRP A 134 12.34 -1.20 -1.92
C TRP A 134 11.79 -0.82 -3.30
N LEU A 135 11.73 0.49 -3.62
CA LEU A 135 11.10 0.97 -4.85
C LEU A 135 11.80 0.43 -6.10
N PHE A 136 13.06 0.79 -6.29
CA PHE A 136 13.81 0.39 -7.49
C PHE A 136 14.17 -1.09 -7.49
N GLY A 137 14.50 -1.66 -6.34
CA GLY A 137 14.77 -3.09 -6.22
C GLY A 137 13.56 -3.95 -6.61
N THR A 138 12.36 -3.54 -6.22
CA THR A 138 11.12 -4.22 -6.60
C THR A 138 10.83 -4.06 -8.08
N MET A 139 10.98 -2.85 -8.63
CA MET A 139 10.78 -2.62 -10.07
C MET A 139 11.78 -3.41 -10.94
N GLU A 140 13.04 -3.49 -10.54
CA GLU A 140 14.05 -4.32 -11.22
C GLU A 140 13.66 -5.80 -11.21
N TRP A 141 13.15 -6.28 -10.09
CA TRP A 141 12.67 -7.65 -9.98
C TRP A 141 11.45 -7.88 -10.89
N TYR A 142 10.50 -6.95 -10.96
CA TYR A 142 9.37 -7.04 -11.89
C TYR A 142 9.84 -7.08 -13.34
N LEU A 143 10.77 -6.22 -13.73
CA LEU A 143 11.31 -6.21 -15.10
C LEU A 143 11.96 -7.55 -15.45
N LYS A 144 12.69 -8.14 -14.50
CA LYS A 144 13.27 -9.48 -14.69
C LYS A 144 12.17 -10.53 -14.90
N GLN A 145 11.13 -10.53 -14.07
CA GLN A 145 10.00 -11.44 -14.23
C GLN A 145 9.30 -11.25 -15.57
N ILE A 146 9.05 -9.99 -15.97
CA ILE A 146 8.40 -9.65 -17.24
C ILE A 146 9.21 -10.17 -18.43
N SER A 147 10.55 -10.14 -18.38
CA SER A 147 11.40 -10.66 -19.45
C SER A 147 11.26 -12.17 -19.67
N GLU A 148 10.80 -12.90 -18.65
CA GLU A 148 10.62 -14.36 -18.67
C GLU A 148 9.15 -14.77 -18.91
N LEU A 149 8.20 -13.81 -18.98
CA LEU A 149 6.79 -14.09 -19.15
C LEU A 149 6.45 -14.54 -20.57
N ALA A 150 5.51 -15.50 -20.65
CA ALA A 150 4.87 -15.91 -21.88
C ALA A 150 3.35 -16.02 -21.66
N PHE A 151 2.56 -15.47 -22.57
CA PHE A 151 1.12 -15.53 -22.56
C PHE A 151 0.63 -16.48 -23.67
N PRO A 152 -0.09 -17.56 -23.34
CA PRO A 152 -0.60 -18.51 -24.32
C PRO A 152 -1.84 -17.99 -25.07
N GLU A 153 -2.59 -17.06 -24.46
CA GLU A 153 -3.80 -16.50 -25.06
C GLU A 153 -3.46 -15.36 -26.00
N GLU A 154 -4.03 -15.40 -27.21
CA GLU A 154 -3.73 -14.44 -28.28
C GLU A 154 -4.01 -12.98 -27.89
N GLU A 155 -5.13 -12.72 -27.23
CA GLU A 155 -5.51 -11.37 -26.80
C GLU A 155 -4.51 -10.80 -25.76
N GLN A 156 -4.15 -11.61 -24.76
CA GLN A 156 -3.18 -11.20 -23.76
C GLN A 156 -1.79 -11.02 -24.37
N LEU A 157 -1.38 -11.92 -25.27
CA LEU A 157 -0.10 -11.84 -25.97
C LEU A 157 0.00 -10.56 -26.79
N LYS A 158 -1.08 -10.18 -27.48
CA LYS A 158 -1.14 -8.93 -28.27
C LYS A 158 -0.95 -7.69 -27.39
N LYS A 159 -1.65 -7.62 -26.26
CA LYS A 159 -1.50 -6.52 -25.29
C LYS A 159 -0.10 -6.48 -24.68
N PHE A 160 0.43 -7.63 -24.30
CA PHE A 160 1.78 -7.75 -23.76
C PHE A 160 2.86 -7.30 -24.75
N ASN A 161 2.76 -7.72 -26.01
CA ASN A 161 3.68 -7.28 -27.06
C ASN A 161 3.58 -5.77 -27.31
N HIS A 162 2.39 -5.19 -27.21
CA HIS A 162 2.22 -3.75 -27.31
C HIS A 162 2.93 -3.02 -26.16
N LEU A 163 2.79 -3.50 -24.91
CA LEU A 163 3.47 -2.92 -23.75
C LEU A 163 5.00 -3.00 -23.87
N LYS A 164 5.55 -4.07 -24.45
CA LYS A 164 6.99 -4.21 -24.73
C LYS A 164 7.54 -3.17 -25.70
N THR A 165 6.70 -2.57 -26.55
CA THR A 165 7.14 -1.54 -27.50
C THR A 165 7.59 -0.26 -26.81
N TYR A 166 7.20 -0.03 -25.56
CA TYR A 166 7.58 1.13 -24.76
C TYR A 166 9.01 1.07 -24.19
N ASN A 167 9.75 -0.01 -24.40
CA ASN A 167 11.09 -0.20 -23.85
C ASN A 167 11.15 0.11 -22.35
N LEU A 168 10.56 -0.77 -21.54
CA LEU A 168 10.40 -0.57 -20.10
C LEU A 168 11.72 -0.40 -19.35
N GLN A 169 12.83 -0.93 -19.86
CA GLN A 169 14.16 -0.75 -19.27
C GLN A 169 14.66 0.70 -19.39
N GLU A 170 14.48 1.33 -20.56
CA GLU A 170 14.83 2.73 -20.76
C GLU A 170 13.91 3.68 -19.98
N GLU A 171 12.62 3.35 -19.91
CA GLU A 171 11.66 4.09 -19.07
C GLU A 171 12.07 4.07 -17.60
N MET A 172 12.46 2.91 -17.09
CA MET A 172 12.95 2.79 -15.71
C MET A 172 14.23 3.60 -15.49
N LYS A 173 15.15 3.60 -16.43
CA LYS A 173 16.39 4.37 -16.36
C LYS A 173 16.10 5.88 -16.30
N SER A 174 15.25 6.36 -17.20
CA SER A 174 14.83 7.77 -17.24
C SER A 174 14.10 8.18 -15.96
N LEU A 175 13.24 7.31 -15.44
CA LEU A 175 12.55 7.53 -14.18
C LEU A 175 13.54 7.61 -13.01
N ARG A 176 14.52 6.70 -12.94
CA ARG A 176 15.57 6.72 -11.92
C ARG A 176 16.35 8.03 -11.94
N GLU A 177 16.81 8.46 -13.10
CA GLU A 177 17.53 9.73 -13.26
C GLU A 177 16.71 10.93 -12.78
N LEU A 178 15.41 10.98 -13.12
CA LEU A 178 14.50 12.02 -12.65
C LEU A 178 14.38 12.02 -11.13
N LEU A 179 14.16 10.84 -10.52
CA LEU A 179 13.94 10.74 -9.08
C LEU A 179 15.20 10.93 -8.26
N GLU A 180 16.37 10.52 -8.76
CA GLU A 180 17.66 10.80 -8.13
C GLU A 180 17.98 12.30 -8.10
N SER A 181 17.46 13.07 -9.05
CA SER A 181 17.55 14.53 -9.07
C SER A 181 16.47 15.24 -8.26
N THR A 182 15.54 14.49 -7.65
CA THR A 182 14.41 15.03 -6.90
C THR A 182 14.58 14.73 -5.42
N PRO A 183 14.93 15.71 -4.58
CA PRO A 183 15.06 15.51 -3.14
C PRO A 183 13.73 15.03 -2.53
N SER A 184 13.79 13.92 -1.80
CA SER A 184 12.66 13.37 -1.07
C SER A 184 13.16 12.66 0.19
N PRO A 185 12.69 13.02 1.38
CA PRO A 185 13.08 12.37 2.61
C PRO A 185 12.72 10.88 2.58
N VAL A 186 13.61 10.05 3.13
CA VAL A 186 13.36 8.63 3.37
C VAL A 186 12.66 8.48 4.71
N VAL A 187 11.46 7.92 4.68
CA VAL A 187 10.61 7.73 5.85
C VAL A 187 10.02 6.32 5.83
N PHE A 188 9.44 5.88 6.93
CA PHE A 188 8.69 4.63 6.93
C PHE A 188 7.34 4.84 6.24
N CYS A 189 7.20 4.27 5.04
CA CYS A 189 6.04 4.44 4.17
C CYS A 189 5.08 3.26 4.27
N HIS A 190 3.80 3.54 4.10
CA HIS A 190 2.74 2.55 3.94
C HIS A 190 2.82 1.88 2.55
N ASN A 191 3.09 2.65 1.53
CA ASN A 191 3.22 2.29 0.11
C ASN A 191 1.94 1.85 -0.60
N ASP A 192 0.79 1.81 0.07
CA ASP A 192 -0.49 1.40 -0.53
C ASP A 192 -1.69 2.09 0.14
N VAL A 193 -1.66 3.42 0.24
CA VAL A 193 -2.74 4.22 0.84
C VAL A 193 -3.84 4.45 -0.20
N GLN A 194 -4.60 3.41 -0.49
CA GLN A 194 -5.79 3.43 -1.35
C GLN A 194 -7.08 3.35 -0.49
N GLU A 195 -8.24 3.67 -1.07
CA GLU A 195 -9.51 3.74 -0.33
C GLU A 195 -9.86 2.45 0.44
N GLY A 196 -9.53 1.29 -0.13
CA GLY A 196 -9.77 -0.02 0.48
C GLY A 196 -8.93 -0.31 1.73
N ASN A 197 -7.84 0.45 1.92
CA ASN A 197 -6.92 0.34 3.06
C ASN A 197 -7.12 1.43 4.10
N ILE A 198 -8.23 2.17 4.02
CA ILE A 198 -8.61 3.21 4.98
C ILE A 198 -10.00 2.87 5.52
N LEU A 199 -10.10 2.70 6.83
CA LEU A 199 -11.36 2.45 7.52
C LEU A 199 -11.96 3.74 8.04
N LEU A 200 -13.27 3.94 7.81
CA LEU A 200 -14.08 4.92 8.53
C LEU A 200 -14.70 4.22 9.74
N LEU A 201 -14.29 4.65 10.94
CA LEU A 201 -14.65 4.02 12.21
C LEU A 201 -16.12 4.26 12.54
N ALA A 202 -16.86 3.20 12.83
CA ALA A 202 -18.26 3.29 13.23
C ALA A 202 -18.41 4.05 14.55
N GLY A 203 -19.36 4.98 14.60
CA GLY A 203 -19.58 5.86 15.76
C GLY A 203 -18.64 7.05 15.86
N HIS A 204 -17.68 7.20 14.95
CA HIS A 204 -16.72 8.31 14.89
C HIS A 204 -16.94 9.22 13.67
N GLU A 205 -17.97 8.99 12.86
CA GLU A 205 -18.19 9.66 11.58
C GLU A 205 -18.30 11.19 11.73
N ALA A 206 -18.82 11.66 12.86
CA ALA A 206 -18.95 13.07 13.19
C ALA A 206 -17.68 13.67 13.84
N SER A 207 -16.65 12.84 14.12
CA SER A 207 -15.39 13.34 14.69
C SER A 207 -14.65 14.19 13.65
N SER A 208 -14.04 15.28 14.11
CA SER A 208 -13.25 16.17 13.26
C SER A 208 -11.84 15.67 12.97
N SER A 209 -11.33 14.67 13.71
CA SER A 209 -9.90 14.35 13.68
C SER A 209 -9.51 12.90 13.96
N ASP A 210 -10.43 12.01 14.26
CA ASP A 210 -10.11 10.64 14.67
C ASP A 210 -11.16 9.62 14.22
N LYS A 211 -11.56 9.73 12.96
CA LYS A 211 -12.56 8.85 12.35
C LYS A 211 -11.96 7.82 11.40
N LEU A 212 -10.68 7.93 11.06
CA LEU A 212 -10.03 7.05 10.11
C LEU A 212 -8.95 6.18 10.76
N MET A 213 -8.75 5.00 10.17
CA MET A 213 -7.63 4.11 10.51
C MET A 213 -7.03 3.53 9.23
N LEU A 214 -5.70 3.57 9.11
CA LEU A 214 -4.96 2.88 8.06
C LEU A 214 -4.82 1.39 8.40
N ILE A 215 -4.94 0.54 7.40
CA ILE A 215 -4.77 -0.92 7.53
C ILE A 215 -3.97 -1.46 6.34
N ASP A 216 -3.62 -2.74 6.43
CA ASP A 216 -2.93 -3.48 5.37
C ASP A 216 -1.51 -2.97 5.05
N PHE A 217 -0.57 -3.35 5.91
CA PHE A 217 0.82 -2.86 5.90
C PHE A 217 1.78 -3.76 5.13
N GLU A 218 1.29 -4.64 4.27
CA GLU A 218 2.11 -5.65 3.58
C GLU A 218 3.21 -5.07 2.68
N TYR A 219 3.00 -3.88 2.14
CA TYR A 219 3.99 -3.16 1.31
C TYR A 219 4.84 -2.17 2.09
N SER A 220 4.61 -2.03 3.40
CA SER A 220 5.29 -1.00 4.20
C SER A 220 6.79 -1.23 4.29
N SER A 221 7.55 -0.16 4.10
CA SER A 221 9.01 -0.16 4.09
C SER A 221 9.55 1.26 4.22
N TYR A 222 10.84 1.40 4.53
CA TYR A 222 11.50 2.68 4.31
C TYR A 222 11.56 2.96 2.81
N ASN A 223 11.07 4.14 2.44
CA ASN A 223 10.94 4.58 1.06
C ASN A 223 10.88 6.12 1.01
N TYR A 224 10.90 6.67 -0.17
CA TYR A 224 10.79 8.10 -0.39
C TYR A 224 9.37 8.58 -0.04
N ARG A 225 9.29 9.63 0.78
CA ARG A 225 8.02 10.28 1.14
C ARG A 225 7.17 10.62 -0.06
N GLY A 226 7.80 11.16 -1.10
CA GLY A 226 7.12 11.55 -2.33
C GLY A 226 6.41 10.41 -3.02
N PHE A 227 6.95 9.19 -2.95
CA PHE A 227 6.29 8.00 -3.49
C PHE A 227 4.98 7.72 -2.76
N ASP A 228 4.99 7.69 -1.43
CA ASP A 228 3.81 7.32 -0.65
C ASP A 228 2.66 8.31 -0.86
N ILE A 229 2.96 9.61 -0.84
CA ILE A 229 1.95 10.64 -1.08
C ILE A 229 1.54 10.67 -2.56
N GLY A 230 2.49 10.57 -3.48
CA GLY A 230 2.21 10.52 -4.92
C GLY A 230 1.36 9.32 -5.30
N ASN A 231 1.64 8.17 -4.70
CA ASN A 231 0.80 6.97 -4.84
C ASN A 231 -0.63 7.22 -4.35
N HIS A 232 -0.78 7.82 -3.17
CA HIS A 232 -2.10 8.17 -2.65
C HIS A 232 -2.87 9.11 -3.60
N PHE A 233 -2.23 10.11 -4.19
CA PHE A 233 -2.86 10.98 -5.17
C PHE A 233 -3.28 10.25 -6.45
N CYS A 234 -2.49 9.30 -6.92
CA CYS A 234 -2.86 8.43 -8.04
C CYS A 234 -4.11 7.61 -7.73
N GLU A 235 -4.29 7.17 -6.49
CA GLU A 235 -5.44 6.36 -6.08
C GLU A 235 -6.77 7.13 -6.08
N TRP A 236 -6.75 8.46 -6.08
CA TRP A 236 -7.96 9.25 -6.29
C TRP A 236 -8.62 9.00 -7.66
N VAL A 237 -7.85 8.51 -8.60
CA VAL A 237 -8.27 8.25 -9.98
C VAL A 237 -8.98 6.91 -10.14
N TYR A 238 -8.63 5.91 -9.30
CA TYR A 238 -9.04 4.53 -9.50
C TYR A 238 -10.18 4.11 -8.58
N ASN A 239 -11.28 3.65 -9.17
CA ASN A 239 -12.38 3.00 -8.46
C ASN A 239 -12.32 1.49 -8.69
N TYR A 240 -12.01 0.73 -7.65
CA TYR A 240 -11.90 -0.73 -7.69
C TYR A 240 -13.21 -1.45 -7.32
N THR A 241 -14.30 -0.73 -7.10
CA THR A 241 -15.63 -1.30 -6.80
C THR A 241 -16.53 -1.37 -8.03
N TYR A 242 -15.97 -1.25 -9.22
CA TYR A 242 -16.70 -1.35 -10.47
C TYR A 242 -16.98 -2.81 -10.83
N ASP A 243 -18.26 -3.16 -11.00
CA ASP A 243 -18.73 -4.55 -11.10
C ASP A 243 -18.55 -5.19 -12.48
N PHE A 244 -18.17 -4.41 -13.49
CA PHE A 244 -18.03 -4.87 -14.87
C PHE A 244 -16.55 -4.95 -15.27
N TRP A 245 -16.26 -5.80 -16.25
CA TRP A 245 -14.93 -5.86 -16.85
C TRP A 245 -14.47 -4.46 -17.31
N PRO A 246 -13.27 -3.99 -16.96
CA PRO A 246 -12.13 -4.69 -16.35
C PRO A 246 -12.12 -4.75 -14.79
N PHE A 247 -13.23 -4.52 -14.13
CA PHE A 247 -13.42 -4.50 -12.67
C PHE A 247 -12.70 -3.34 -11.96
N PHE A 248 -12.41 -2.31 -12.70
CA PHE A 248 -12.01 -0.99 -12.19
C PHE A 248 -12.45 0.09 -13.17
N LYS A 249 -12.50 1.32 -12.68
CA LYS A 249 -12.70 2.50 -13.52
C LYS A 249 -11.62 3.52 -13.20
N ALA A 250 -10.97 4.05 -14.22
CA ALA A 250 -10.01 5.14 -14.10
C ALA A 250 -10.66 6.43 -14.58
N SER A 251 -10.60 7.48 -13.76
CA SER A 251 -11.15 8.81 -14.03
C SER A 251 -10.06 9.84 -13.76
N GLN A 252 -9.31 10.20 -14.79
CA GLN A 252 -8.14 11.09 -14.70
C GLN A 252 -8.51 12.48 -14.16
N GLU A 253 -9.73 12.95 -14.44
CA GLU A 253 -10.28 14.21 -13.92
C GLU A 253 -10.37 14.26 -12.39
N ASN A 254 -10.29 13.12 -11.73
CA ASN A 254 -10.31 13.01 -10.27
C ASN A 254 -8.92 13.11 -9.63
N TYR A 255 -7.84 13.16 -10.41
CA TYR A 255 -6.52 13.45 -9.84
C TYR A 255 -6.59 14.78 -9.10
N PRO A 256 -6.03 14.89 -7.87
CA PRO A 256 -6.22 16.09 -7.06
C PRO A 256 -5.67 17.34 -7.79
N SER A 257 -6.47 18.39 -7.79
CA SER A 257 -6.06 19.69 -8.29
C SER A 257 -4.93 20.25 -7.43
N ARG A 258 -4.22 21.27 -7.93
CA ARG A 258 -3.18 21.95 -7.18
C ARG A 258 -3.68 22.42 -5.79
N GLN A 259 -4.89 22.94 -5.73
CA GLN A 259 -5.51 23.40 -4.48
C GLN A 259 -5.76 22.23 -3.51
N GLN A 260 -6.26 21.09 -4.00
CA GLN A 260 -6.48 19.90 -3.20
C GLN A 260 -5.15 19.30 -2.72
N GLN A 261 -4.12 19.29 -3.55
CA GLN A 261 -2.77 18.84 -3.15
C GLN A 261 -2.18 19.74 -2.07
N LEU A 262 -2.29 21.07 -2.20
CA LEU A 262 -1.83 22.01 -1.18
C LEU A 262 -2.59 21.85 0.14
N HIS A 263 -3.90 21.61 0.09
CA HIS A 263 -4.69 21.32 1.29
C HIS A 263 -4.13 20.08 2.02
N PHE A 264 -3.85 19.01 1.28
CA PHE A 264 -3.24 17.79 1.83
C PHE A 264 -1.85 18.06 2.41
N ILE A 265 -0.97 18.71 1.65
CA ILE A 265 0.41 19.03 2.05
C ILE A 265 0.45 19.86 3.34
N ARG A 266 -0.39 20.88 3.46
CA ARG A 266 -0.46 21.75 4.64
C ARG A 266 -0.82 20.97 5.90
N HIS A 267 -1.79 20.07 5.81
CA HIS A 267 -2.18 19.23 6.95
C HIS A 267 -1.13 18.16 7.26
N TYR A 268 -0.47 17.60 6.24
CA TYR A 268 0.66 16.70 6.43
C TYR A 268 1.80 17.40 7.19
N LEU A 269 2.19 18.60 6.76
CA LEU A 269 3.26 19.38 7.37
C LEU A 269 2.91 19.88 8.78
N SER A 270 1.64 20.12 9.07
CA SER A 270 1.20 20.58 10.40
C SER A 270 1.43 19.55 11.51
N GLU A 271 1.47 18.29 11.17
CA GLU A 271 1.77 17.18 12.11
C GLU A 271 3.27 16.92 12.28
N ASP A 272 4.11 17.42 11.37
CA ASP A 272 5.56 17.27 11.48
C ASP A 272 6.11 18.08 12.65
N SER A 273 6.39 17.39 13.76
CA SER A 273 6.81 17.98 15.03
C SER A 273 8.14 18.76 14.99
N GLY A 274 8.91 18.62 13.90
CA GLY A 274 10.15 19.35 13.67
C GLY A 274 9.97 20.81 13.24
N ARG A 275 8.74 21.26 12.93
CA ARG A 275 8.45 22.57 12.35
C ARG A 275 7.66 23.53 13.23
N ARG A 276 7.59 23.30 14.51
CA ARG A 276 6.92 24.20 15.44
C ARG A 276 7.81 25.41 15.75
N GLY A 277 7.50 26.54 15.10
CA GLY A 277 8.00 27.88 15.43
C GLY A 277 8.81 28.51 14.29
N ASP A 278 8.47 29.73 13.96
CA ASP A 278 9.22 30.73 13.17
C ASP A 278 9.39 30.51 11.65
N THR A 279 8.60 29.63 11.01
CA THR A 279 8.59 29.55 9.55
C THR A 279 7.85 30.76 8.96
N THR A 280 8.52 31.56 8.13
CA THR A 280 7.89 32.68 7.43
C THR A 280 6.89 32.21 6.38
N HIS A 281 5.95 33.08 5.97
CA HIS A 281 5.02 32.77 4.89
C HIS A 281 5.74 32.43 3.57
N GLU A 282 6.84 33.10 3.28
CA GLU A 282 7.65 32.87 2.08
C GLU A 282 8.33 31.50 2.13
N GLU A 283 8.87 31.14 3.27
CA GLU A 283 9.49 29.84 3.49
C GLU A 283 8.46 28.70 3.42
N GLN A 284 7.29 28.88 4.01
CA GLN A 284 6.18 27.92 3.93
C GLN A 284 5.74 27.72 2.48
N ALA A 285 5.57 28.78 1.72
CA ALA A 285 5.20 28.72 0.31
C ALA A 285 6.26 27.97 -0.53
N ARG A 286 7.55 28.21 -0.27
CA ARG A 286 8.65 27.51 -0.94
C ARG A 286 8.62 26.02 -0.64
N ILE A 287 8.43 25.62 0.61
CA ILE A 287 8.34 24.23 1.03
C ILE A 287 7.16 23.54 0.35
N GLU A 288 6.00 24.20 0.27
CA GLU A 288 4.81 23.68 -0.41
C GLU A 288 5.07 23.44 -1.90
N GLU A 289 5.74 24.35 -2.60
CA GLU A 289 6.08 24.21 -4.03
C GLU A 289 7.12 23.10 -4.27
N GLU A 290 8.14 23.02 -3.43
CA GLU A 290 9.13 21.94 -3.49
C GLU A 290 8.46 20.58 -3.28
N MET A 291 7.53 20.49 -2.34
CA MET A 291 6.81 19.27 -2.04
C MET A 291 5.80 18.89 -3.13
N LEU A 292 5.15 19.86 -3.78
CA LEU A 292 4.33 19.61 -4.97
C LEU A 292 5.17 18.98 -6.10
N THR A 293 6.35 19.52 -6.36
CA THR A 293 7.27 19.00 -7.36
C THR A 293 7.72 17.58 -7.01
N GLU A 294 8.14 17.37 -5.77
CA GLU A 294 8.52 16.05 -5.24
C GLU A 294 7.43 15.01 -5.47
N ILE A 295 6.22 15.29 -4.99
CA ILE A 295 5.09 14.35 -5.03
C ILE A 295 4.68 14.02 -6.47
N ASN A 296 4.57 15.03 -7.33
CA ASN A 296 4.11 14.81 -8.71
C ASN A 296 5.17 14.11 -9.58
N ARG A 297 6.45 14.25 -9.30
CA ARG A 297 7.50 13.44 -9.93
C ARG A 297 7.45 11.99 -9.44
N PHE A 298 7.29 11.75 -8.15
CA PHE A 298 7.16 10.40 -7.59
C PHE A 298 5.83 9.73 -7.95
N ALA A 299 4.79 10.47 -8.32
CA ALA A 299 3.57 9.89 -8.89
C ALA A 299 3.84 9.09 -10.16
N LEU A 300 4.85 9.49 -10.96
CA LEU A 300 5.30 8.71 -12.12
C LEU A 300 5.85 7.35 -11.70
N ALA A 301 6.56 7.30 -10.58
CA ALA A 301 7.05 6.04 -10.02
C ALA A 301 5.91 5.13 -9.56
N SER A 302 4.84 5.69 -8.99
CA SER A 302 3.64 4.92 -8.64
C SER A 302 3.00 4.28 -9.87
N HIS A 303 2.79 5.04 -10.95
CA HIS A 303 2.25 4.51 -12.19
C HIS A 303 3.14 3.40 -12.78
N PHE A 304 4.45 3.62 -12.83
CA PHE A 304 5.39 2.65 -13.37
C PHE A 304 5.46 1.38 -12.52
N PHE A 305 5.54 1.52 -11.20
CA PHE A 305 5.56 0.42 -10.25
C PHE A 305 4.34 -0.49 -10.39
N TRP A 306 3.15 0.08 -10.31
CA TRP A 306 1.90 -0.69 -10.39
C TRP A 306 1.61 -1.19 -11.80
N GLY A 307 2.10 -0.50 -12.83
CA GLY A 307 2.06 -1.00 -14.20
C GLY A 307 2.89 -2.27 -14.37
N LEU A 308 4.12 -2.30 -13.87
CA LEU A 308 4.95 -3.51 -13.87
C LEU A 308 4.33 -4.64 -13.03
N TRP A 309 3.84 -4.31 -11.82
CA TRP A 309 3.12 -5.25 -10.98
C TRP A 309 1.93 -5.86 -11.70
N SER A 310 1.16 -5.05 -12.41
CA SER A 310 -0.03 -5.48 -13.14
C SER A 310 0.32 -6.48 -14.27
N ILE A 311 1.38 -6.24 -15.01
CA ILE A 311 1.85 -7.18 -16.06
C ILE A 311 2.18 -8.55 -15.44
N VAL A 312 2.88 -8.57 -14.30
CA VAL A 312 3.20 -9.81 -13.59
C VAL A 312 1.92 -10.48 -13.09
N GLN A 313 0.98 -9.72 -12.50
CA GLN A 313 -0.30 -10.25 -11.99
C GLN A 313 -1.17 -10.84 -13.09
N ALA A 314 -1.13 -10.29 -14.29
CA ALA A 314 -1.86 -10.84 -15.43
C ALA A 314 -1.53 -12.32 -15.71
N LYS A 315 -0.30 -12.73 -15.36
CA LYS A 315 0.16 -14.11 -15.53
C LYS A 315 -0.16 -15.01 -14.32
N ILE A 316 0.01 -14.48 -13.12
CA ILE A 316 0.04 -15.30 -11.92
C ILE A 316 -1.26 -15.25 -11.10
N SER A 317 -2.05 -14.18 -11.24
CA SER A 317 -3.26 -14.01 -10.45
C SER A 317 -4.37 -14.96 -10.91
N THR A 318 -5.04 -15.56 -9.94
CA THR A 318 -6.28 -16.32 -10.15
C THR A 318 -7.52 -15.44 -10.11
N ILE A 319 -7.35 -14.16 -9.79
CA ILE A 319 -8.44 -13.21 -9.68
C ILE A 319 -8.75 -12.63 -11.05
N LYS A 320 -10.04 -12.65 -11.39
CA LYS A 320 -10.54 -12.06 -12.63
C LYS A 320 -10.52 -10.54 -12.51
N PHE A 321 -9.53 -9.90 -13.17
CA PHE A 321 -9.33 -8.47 -13.17
C PHE A 321 -8.57 -8.05 -14.43
N GLY A 322 -8.79 -6.85 -14.93
CA GLY A 322 -8.14 -6.32 -16.14
C GLY A 322 -6.73 -5.84 -15.87
N TYR A 323 -5.81 -6.75 -15.64
CA TYR A 323 -4.40 -6.44 -15.36
C TYR A 323 -3.62 -5.93 -16.58
N LEU A 324 -4.01 -6.34 -17.80
CA LEU A 324 -3.43 -5.91 -19.09
C LEU A 324 -4.37 -5.02 -19.86
#